data_fcfdd628dc8e59c66ea208838afbb1a9
#
_entry.id   fcfdd628dc8e59c66ea208838afbb1a9
#
_cell.length_a   1.000
_cell.length_b   1.000
_cell.length_c   1.000
_cell.angle_alpha   90.00
_cell.angle_beta   90.00
_cell.angle_gamma   90.00
#
_symmetry.space_group_name_H-M   'P 1'
#
loop_
_entity.id
_entity.type
_entity.pdbx_description
1 polymer ?
#
loop_
_entity_poly.entity_id
_entity_poly.type
_entity_poly.pdbx_seq_one_letter_code
_entity_poly.pdbx_strand_id
1 'polypeptide(L)'
;MSTKLKGCLLSLILLVTVTAVHAQTRLAEANTSADKDSAITLDSVPAKRNFFKKFLNYFNDANKEKKNKKFDFSIIGGPHYSSDTKLGLGLVAAGLYRSDRNDTILPPSNVSLYGDISTVGFYLLGIRGTHLFPHDRYRLNYNLYFYSFPSLYWGTGYDNGANSDNESDYDRCQAQMKADFMFRLAPNFYIGPMAVFDYIYGHDFEKPELWEGMSARTTNLSLGLSLLYDSRDFLTNAYEGYYLR
;
A
#
# COMPACT_ATOMS: atom_id res chain seq x y z
N MET A 1 -18.69 15.36 -5.19
CA MET A 1 -17.38 15.14 -4.54
C MET A 1 -17.16 16.28 -3.56
N SER A 2 -17.30 16.02 -2.26
CA SER A 2 -17.31 17.01 -1.17
C SER A 2 -15.99 17.77 -1.07
N THR A 3 -16.05 19.07 -0.76
CA THR A 3 -14.91 19.98 -0.60
C THR A 3 -13.92 19.53 0.50
N LYS A 4 -14.40 18.78 1.50
CA LYS A 4 -13.59 18.24 2.62
C LYS A 4 -12.74 17.03 2.22
N LEU A 5 -13.19 16.24 1.24
CA LEU A 5 -12.43 15.14 0.67
C LEU A 5 -11.20 15.65 -0.11
N LYS A 6 -11.35 16.82 -0.76
CA LYS A 6 -10.21 17.49 -1.42
C LYS A 6 -9.12 17.90 -0.43
N GLY A 7 -9.48 18.26 0.81
CA GLY A 7 -8.52 18.64 1.85
C GLY A 7 -7.69 17.45 2.36
N CYS A 8 -8.29 16.28 2.55
CA CYS A 8 -7.58 15.09 3.04
C CYS A 8 -6.67 14.50 1.94
N LEU A 9 -7.14 14.51 0.69
CA LEU A 9 -6.34 14.08 -0.47
C LEU A 9 -5.20 15.07 -0.76
N LEU A 10 -5.46 16.39 -0.61
CA LEU A 10 -4.44 17.42 -0.85
C LEU A 10 -3.31 17.37 0.19
N SER A 11 -3.60 17.08 1.46
CA SER A 11 -2.57 16.98 2.50
C SER A 11 -1.69 15.74 2.31
N LEU A 12 -2.26 14.63 1.84
CA LEU A 12 -1.50 13.42 1.53
C LEU A 12 -0.66 13.60 0.26
N ILE A 13 -1.20 14.23 -0.77
CA ILE A 13 -0.49 14.56 -2.01
C ILE A 13 0.63 15.56 -1.71
N LEU A 14 0.42 16.54 -0.83
CA LEU A 14 1.44 17.53 -0.46
C LEU A 14 2.62 16.86 0.28
N LEU A 15 2.36 15.87 1.13
CA LEU A 15 3.41 15.14 1.84
C LEU A 15 4.25 14.28 0.89
N VAL A 16 3.63 13.66 -0.11
CA VAL A 16 4.31 12.83 -1.12
C VAL A 16 5.06 13.72 -2.12
N THR A 17 4.54 14.90 -2.47
CA THR A 17 5.20 15.81 -3.42
C THR A 17 6.42 16.51 -2.83
N VAL A 18 6.43 16.84 -1.51
CA VAL A 18 7.59 17.43 -0.84
C VAL A 18 8.78 16.47 -0.81
N THR A 19 8.54 15.16 -0.63
CA THR A 19 9.62 14.16 -0.69
C THR A 19 10.11 13.89 -2.12
N ALA A 20 9.24 13.96 -3.12
CA ALA A 20 9.59 13.76 -4.53
C ALA A 20 10.38 14.94 -5.10
N VAL A 21 10.06 16.19 -4.72
CA VAL A 21 10.79 17.39 -5.17
C VAL A 21 12.21 17.42 -4.62
N HIS A 22 12.45 16.97 -3.38
CA HIS A 22 13.82 16.87 -2.82
C HIS A 22 14.66 15.78 -3.51
N ALA A 23 14.05 14.73 -4.04
CA ALA A 23 14.76 13.70 -4.81
C ALA A 23 15.10 14.17 -6.24
N GLN A 24 14.24 14.97 -6.86
CA GLN A 24 14.47 15.48 -8.22
C GLN A 24 15.51 16.59 -8.27
N THR A 25 15.62 17.46 -7.27
CA THR A 25 16.66 18.50 -7.21
C THR A 25 18.07 17.91 -7.12
N ARG A 26 18.24 16.80 -6.40
CA ARG A 26 19.55 16.12 -6.33
C ARG A 26 19.92 15.36 -7.61
N LEU A 27 18.95 14.96 -8.43
CA LEU A 27 19.18 14.30 -9.72
C LEU A 27 19.44 15.30 -10.87
N ALA A 28 18.90 16.51 -10.76
CA ALA A 28 19.12 17.56 -11.74
C ALA A 28 20.54 18.16 -11.67
N GLU A 29 21.12 18.24 -10.45
CA GLU A 29 22.51 18.72 -10.27
C GLU A 29 23.57 17.72 -10.78
N ALA A 30 23.23 16.44 -10.92
CA ALA A 30 24.14 15.40 -11.43
C ALA A 30 24.19 15.30 -12.94
N ASN A 31 23.23 15.89 -13.67
CA ASN A 31 23.13 15.77 -15.14
C ASN A 31 23.53 17.01 -15.93
N THR A 32 24.09 18.05 -15.28
CA THR A 32 24.44 19.30 -15.97
C THR A 32 25.86 19.32 -16.57
N SER A 33 26.58 18.20 -16.57
CA SER A 33 27.97 18.13 -17.06
C SER A 33 28.23 17.17 -18.22
N ALA A 34 27.24 16.88 -19.07
CA ALA A 34 27.50 16.17 -20.32
C ALA A 34 26.57 16.62 -21.44
N ASP A 35 27.17 17.19 -22.40
CA ASP A 35 26.91 17.22 -23.85
C ASP A 35 26.18 18.42 -24.43
N LYS A 36 26.99 19.24 -25.05
CA LYS A 36 26.66 20.14 -26.20
C LYS A 36 26.97 19.37 -27.48
N ASP A 37 25.97 19.15 -28.28
CA ASP A 37 25.98 19.50 -29.70
C ASP A 37 24.82 18.85 -30.48
N SER A 38 24.28 19.68 -31.39
CA SER A 38 23.59 19.33 -32.63
C SER A 38 22.08 19.37 -32.75
N ALA A 39 21.68 20.48 -33.41
CA ALA A 39 20.72 20.59 -34.52
C ALA A 39 19.23 20.38 -34.30
N ILE A 40 18.59 21.51 -34.47
CA ILE A 40 17.16 21.77 -34.64
C ILE A 40 16.60 21.06 -35.89
N THR A 41 15.50 20.33 -35.73
CA THR A 41 14.46 20.22 -36.75
C THR A 41 13.08 20.26 -36.09
N LEU A 42 12.34 21.29 -36.43
CA LEU A 42 10.90 21.40 -36.10
C LEU A 42 10.14 20.30 -36.83
N ASP A 43 9.33 19.53 -36.12
CA ASP A 43 8.03 19.15 -36.61
C ASP A 43 7.03 18.82 -35.50
N SER A 44 5.91 19.44 -35.62
CA SER A 44 4.57 19.45 -35.04
C SER A 44 4.09 18.27 -34.15
N VAL A 45 3.60 18.65 -33.00
CA VAL A 45 2.59 18.12 -32.03
C VAL A 45 1.74 16.92 -32.51
N PRO A 46 1.56 15.84 -31.63
CA PRO A 46 0.67 15.88 -30.50
C PRO A 46 1.14 15.12 -29.22
N ALA A 47 1.21 15.83 -28.13
CA ALA A 47 1.78 15.36 -26.85
C ALA A 47 0.97 14.29 -26.08
N LYS A 48 -0.30 14.01 -26.42
CA LYS A 48 -1.16 13.10 -25.64
C LYS A 48 -1.00 11.60 -25.95
N ARG A 49 -0.50 11.25 -27.13
CA ARG A 49 -0.39 9.83 -27.56
C ARG A 49 0.85 9.13 -27.00
N ASN A 50 1.86 9.89 -26.62
CA ASN A 50 3.15 9.34 -26.15
C ASN A 50 3.15 8.94 -24.67
N PHE A 51 2.29 9.54 -23.83
CA PHE A 51 2.22 9.21 -22.40
C PHE A 51 1.64 7.81 -22.19
N PHE A 52 0.52 7.49 -22.86
CA PHE A 52 -0.13 6.18 -22.73
C PHE A 52 0.73 5.04 -23.30
N LYS A 53 1.43 5.29 -24.43
CA LYS A 53 2.41 4.33 -24.96
C LYS A 53 3.61 4.14 -24.04
N LYS A 54 4.13 5.21 -23.44
CA LYS A 54 5.22 5.12 -22.44
C LYS A 54 4.77 4.37 -21.20
N PHE A 55 3.55 4.61 -20.75
CA PHE A 55 2.95 3.92 -19.61
C PHE A 55 2.79 2.42 -19.90
N LEU A 56 2.20 2.03 -21.03
CA LEU A 56 2.05 0.62 -21.43
C LEU A 56 3.41 -0.07 -21.65
N ASN A 57 4.36 0.60 -22.27
CA ASN A 57 5.71 0.07 -22.47
C ASN A 57 6.43 -0.12 -21.13
N TYR A 58 6.24 0.78 -20.16
CA TYR A 58 6.78 0.64 -18.82
C TYR A 58 6.24 -0.61 -18.11
N PHE A 59 4.93 -0.90 -18.23
CA PHE A 59 4.33 -2.14 -17.72
C PHE A 59 4.90 -3.39 -18.37
N ASN A 60 5.02 -3.38 -19.70
CA ASN A 60 5.59 -4.51 -20.44
C ASN A 60 7.07 -4.73 -20.10
N ASP A 61 7.84 -3.67 -19.86
CA ASP A 61 9.26 -3.75 -19.53
C ASP A 61 9.50 -4.08 -18.06
N ALA A 62 8.58 -3.73 -17.16
CA ALA A 62 8.63 -4.06 -15.74
C ALA A 62 8.52 -5.58 -15.50
N ASN A 63 7.78 -6.29 -16.37
CA ASN A 63 7.54 -7.73 -16.25
C ASN A 63 8.54 -8.58 -17.06
N LYS A 64 9.55 -7.99 -17.71
CA LYS A 64 10.61 -8.73 -18.39
C LYS A 64 11.70 -9.13 -17.41
N GLU A 65 12.08 -10.40 -17.40
CA GLU A 65 13.26 -10.88 -16.67
C GLU A 65 14.53 -10.16 -17.14
N LYS A 66 15.14 -9.38 -16.27
CA LYS A 66 16.46 -8.79 -16.50
C LYS A 66 17.46 -9.44 -15.55
N LYS A 67 18.35 -10.25 -16.07
CA LYS A 67 19.49 -10.81 -15.34
C LYS A 67 20.33 -9.66 -14.76
N ASN A 68 20.49 -9.59 -13.42
CA ASN A 68 21.26 -8.61 -12.64
C ASN A 68 20.53 -7.37 -12.10
N LYS A 69 19.26 -7.41 -11.81
CA LYS A 69 18.61 -6.30 -11.09
C LYS A 69 18.87 -6.36 -9.57
N LYS A 70 19.15 -5.19 -8.98
CA LYS A 70 19.21 -5.00 -7.52
C LYS A 70 17.83 -5.17 -6.88
N PHE A 71 16.79 -4.92 -7.64
CA PHE A 71 15.40 -4.94 -7.26
C PHE A 71 14.63 -5.55 -8.42
N ASP A 72 14.00 -6.67 -8.18
CA ASP A 72 13.12 -7.33 -9.14
C ASP A 72 11.68 -7.05 -8.73
N PHE A 73 10.90 -6.41 -9.61
CA PHE A 73 9.52 -6.11 -9.33
C PHE A 73 8.61 -6.40 -10.51
N SER A 74 7.40 -6.81 -10.18
CA SER A 74 6.31 -7.09 -11.12
C SER A 74 5.12 -6.20 -10.82
N ILE A 75 4.43 -5.75 -11.86
CA ILE A 75 3.20 -4.98 -11.74
C ILE A 75 2.07 -5.80 -12.32
N ILE A 76 1.02 -5.97 -11.54
CA ILE A 76 -0.21 -6.65 -11.93
C ILE A 76 -1.36 -5.73 -11.60
N GLY A 77 -2.31 -5.62 -12.51
CA GLY A 77 -3.51 -4.83 -12.27
C GLY A 77 -4.52 -4.96 -13.39
N GLY A 78 -5.72 -4.53 -13.11
CA GLY A 78 -6.80 -4.57 -14.09
C GLY A 78 -8.14 -4.14 -13.50
N PRO A 79 -9.16 -4.04 -14.36
CA PRO A 79 -10.52 -3.79 -13.92
C PRO A 79 -11.06 -5.00 -13.17
N HIS A 80 -11.87 -4.74 -12.16
CA HIS A 80 -12.59 -5.76 -11.40
C HIS A 80 -14.01 -5.30 -11.10
N TYR A 81 -14.86 -6.23 -10.70
CA TYR A 81 -16.21 -5.97 -10.23
C TYR A 81 -16.49 -6.75 -8.95
N SER A 82 -17.08 -6.10 -7.96
CA SER A 82 -17.62 -6.74 -6.77
C SER A 82 -19.00 -6.17 -6.42
N SER A 83 -19.78 -6.88 -5.61
CA SER A 83 -21.08 -6.39 -5.13
C SER A 83 -20.96 -5.09 -4.35
N ASP A 84 -19.90 -4.94 -3.56
CA ASP A 84 -19.73 -3.84 -2.61
C ASP A 84 -19.04 -2.62 -3.25
N THR A 85 -17.99 -2.86 -4.03
CA THR A 85 -17.21 -1.78 -4.66
C THR A 85 -17.62 -1.49 -6.11
N LYS A 86 -18.56 -2.29 -6.67
CA LYS A 86 -18.99 -2.19 -8.07
C LYS A 86 -17.80 -2.32 -9.04
N LEU A 87 -17.75 -1.48 -10.07
CA LEU A 87 -16.63 -1.47 -11.02
C LEU A 87 -15.44 -0.73 -10.43
N GLY A 88 -14.28 -1.37 -10.43
CA GLY A 88 -13.04 -0.81 -9.92
C GLY A 88 -11.84 -1.08 -10.82
N LEU A 89 -10.75 -0.42 -10.48
CA LEU A 89 -9.43 -0.62 -11.08
C LEU A 89 -8.41 -0.81 -9.96
N GLY A 90 -7.88 -2.03 -9.86
CA GLY A 90 -6.85 -2.40 -8.89
C GLY A 90 -5.47 -2.52 -9.52
N LEU A 91 -4.42 -2.20 -8.75
CA LEU A 91 -3.03 -2.29 -9.16
C LEU A 91 -2.16 -2.74 -7.99
N VAL A 92 -1.26 -3.69 -8.25
CA VAL A 92 -0.25 -4.17 -7.30
C VAL A 92 1.11 -4.13 -7.96
N ALA A 93 2.07 -3.47 -7.32
CA ALA A 93 3.49 -3.53 -7.66
C ALA A 93 4.21 -4.29 -6.55
N ALA A 94 4.67 -5.50 -6.85
CA ALA A 94 5.38 -6.35 -5.90
C ALA A 94 6.84 -6.51 -6.30
N GLY A 95 7.75 -6.40 -5.33
CA GLY A 95 9.17 -6.49 -5.58
C GLY A 95 9.92 -7.31 -4.55
N LEU A 96 11.02 -7.91 -5.02
CA LEU A 96 11.99 -8.65 -4.22
C LEU A 96 13.32 -7.92 -4.22
N TYR A 97 13.96 -7.81 -3.07
CA TYR A 97 15.26 -7.19 -2.93
C TYR A 97 16.12 -7.88 -1.86
N ARG A 98 17.44 -7.86 -2.02
CA ARG A 98 18.37 -8.38 -1.03
C ARG A 98 18.92 -7.25 -0.19
N SER A 99 18.81 -7.36 1.14
CA SER A 99 19.37 -6.40 2.09
C SER A 99 20.89 -6.50 2.17
N ASP A 100 21.45 -7.69 2.05
CA ASP A 100 22.89 -7.94 1.91
C ASP A 100 23.17 -8.76 0.64
N ARG A 101 24.11 -8.29 -0.19
CA ARG A 101 24.54 -8.98 -1.42
C ARG A 101 25.54 -10.07 -1.19
N ASN A 102 26.30 -9.96 -0.11
CA ASN A 102 27.35 -10.90 0.23
C ASN A 102 26.78 -12.13 0.95
N ASP A 103 25.57 -11.99 1.52
CA ASP A 103 24.84 -13.09 2.15
C ASP A 103 24.03 -13.85 1.08
N THR A 104 24.63 -14.92 0.55
CA THR A 104 24.01 -15.77 -0.49
C THR A 104 22.94 -16.72 0.06
N ILE A 105 22.91 -16.91 1.38
CA ILE A 105 21.98 -17.83 2.07
C ILE A 105 20.69 -17.07 2.44
N LEU A 106 20.77 -15.75 2.67
CA LEU A 106 19.62 -14.93 3.05
C LEU A 106 18.59 -14.87 1.91
N PRO A 107 17.33 -15.30 2.16
CA PRO A 107 16.25 -15.11 1.19
C PRO A 107 16.03 -13.61 0.88
N PRO A 108 15.50 -13.27 -0.29
CA PRO A 108 15.18 -11.89 -0.61
C PRO A 108 14.06 -11.36 0.28
N SER A 109 14.20 -10.12 0.72
CA SER A 109 13.12 -9.32 1.30
C SER A 109 12.07 -8.99 0.25
N ASN A 110 10.83 -8.78 0.66
CA ASN A 110 9.74 -8.43 -0.24
C ASN A 110 9.08 -7.11 0.16
N VAL A 111 8.56 -6.42 -0.84
CA VAL A 111 7.71 -5.24 -0.68
C VAL A 111 6.62 -5.25 -1.74
N SER A 112 5.40 -4.91 -1.35
CA SER A 112 4.28 -4.75 -2.26
C SER A 112 3.60 -3.41 -2.01
N LEU A 113 3.44 -2.63 -3.05
CA LEU A 113 2.59 -1.45 -3.09
C LEU A 113 1.30 -1.85 -3.81
N TYR A 114 0.15 -1.53 -3.22
CA TYR A 114 -1.14 -1.86 -3.80
C TYR A 114 -2.09 -0.67 -3.70
N GLY A 115 -2.92 -0.53 -4.71
CA GLY A 115 -3.92 0.53 -4.79
C GLY A 115 -5.15 0.06 -5.52
N ASP A 116 -6.30 0.63 -5.17
CA ASP A 116 -7.59 0.34 -5.76
C ASP A 116 -8.46 1.60 -5.76
N ILE A 117 -9.26 1.76 -6.81
CA ILE A 117 -10.27 2.81 -6.91
C ILE A 117 -11.53 2.24 -7.54
N SER A 118 -12.69 2.68 -7.12
CA SER A 118 -13.97 2.22 -7.67
C SER A 118 -14.97 3.33 -7.97
N THR A 119 -16.02 2.96 -8.70
CA THR A 119 -17.09 3.86 -9.12
C THR A 119 -17.99 4.33 -7.97
N VAL A 120 -18.02 3.64 -6.85
CA VAL A 120 -18.81 4.00 -5.65
C VAL A 120 -18.02 4.83 -4.64
N GLY A 121 -16.82 5.34 -5.00
CA GLY A 121 -16.02 6.16 -4.10
C GLY A 121 -15.10 5.37 -3.17
N PHE A 122 -15.01 4.03 -3.32
CA PHE A 122 -13.98 3.25 -2.64
C PHE A 122 -12.61 3.59 -3.22
N TYR A 123 -11.65 3.79 -2.36
CA TYR A 123 -10.24 3.86 -2.71
C TYR A 123 -9.37 3.26 -1.60
N LEU A 124 -8.33 2.58 -2.02
CA LEU A 124 -7.37 1.91 -1.17
C LEU A 124 -5.96 2.22 -1.66
N LEU A 125 -5.07 2.54 -0.75
CA LEU A 125 -3.63 2.63 -0.98
C LEU A 125 -2.92 1.95 0.16
N GLY A 126 -1.97 1.05 -0.13
CA GLY A 126 -1.23 0.38 0.91
C GLY A 126 0.15 -0.08 0.48
N ILE A 127 0.99 -0.30 1.49
CA ILE A 127 2.31 -0.90 1.36
C ILE A 127 2.47 -1.98 2.42
N ARG A 128 2.92 -3.15 2.01
CA ARG A 128 3.24 -4.26 2.91
C ARG A 128 4.52 -4.94 2.50
N GLY A 129 5.19 -5.56 3.44
CA GLY A 129 6.39 -6.31 3.13
C GLY A 129 7.01 -6.97 4.35
N THR A 130 8.07 -7.73 4.05
CA THR A 130 8.95 -8.34 5.03
C THR A 130 10.38 -7.94 4.69
N HIS A 131 11.02 -7.22 5.59
CA HIS A 131 12.43 -6.90 5.50
C HIS A 131 13.24 -7.89 6.34
N LEU A 132 14.16 -8.58 5.71
CA LEU A 132 15.08 -9.52 6.34
C LEU A 132 16.41 -8.82 6.55
N PHE A 133 16.90 -8.83 7.79
CA PHE A 133 18.21 -8.31 8.14
C PHE A 133 19.29 -9.37 7.89
N PRO A 134 20.56 -8.97 7.76
CA PRO A 134 21.67 -9.89 7.50
C PRO A 134 21.70 -11.08 8.46
N HIS A 135 22.03 -12.27 7.92
CA HIS A 135 22.05 -13.56 8.61
C HIS A 135 20.68 -13.99 9.18
N ASP A 136 19.58 -13.37 8.72
CA ASP A 136 18.21 -13.64 9.18
C ASP A 136 18.05 -13.57 10.71
N ARG A 137 18.82 -12.68 11.36
CA ARG A 137 18.74 -12.48 12.82
C ARG A 137 17.49 -11.75 13.24
N TYR A 138 17.02 -10.82 12.40
CA TYR A 138 15.84 -10.01 12.63
C TYR A 138 14.97 -10.00 11.40
N ARG A 139 13.67 -9.89 11.61
CA ARG A 139 12.66 -9.70 10.55
C ARG A 139 11.74 -8.56 10.95
N LEU A 140 11.51 -7.61 10.04
CA LEU A 140 10.50 -6.57 10.17
C LEU A 140 9.39 -6.87 9.19
N ASN A 141 8.21 -7.23 9.69
CA ASN A 141 7.00 -7.30 8.89
C ASN A 141 6.22 -6.01 9.09
N TYR A 142 5.76 -5.43 8.00
CA TYR A 142 4.99 -4.19 8.04
C TYR A 142 3.83 -4.23 7.06
N ASN A 143 2.73 -3.57 7.45
CA ASN A 143 1.57 -3.35 6.62
C ASN A 143 0.97 -2.00 6.99
N LEU A 144 1.00 -1.07 6.04
CA LEU A 144 0.39 0.24 6.17
C LEU A 144 -0.63 0.37 5.07
N TYR A 145 -1.84 0.80 5.40
CA TYR A 145 -2.84 1.11 4.41
C TYR A 145 -3.74 2.26 4.83
N PHE A 146 -4.26 2.88 3.82
CA PHE A 146 -5.29 3.88 3.91
C PHE A 146 -6.40 3.51 2.95
N TYR A 147 -7.64 3.54 3.42
CA TYR A 147 -8.80 3.35 2.56
C TYR A 147 -9.96 4.24 2.96
N SER A 148 -10.83 4.50 1.99
CA SER A 148 -12.15 5.07 2.19
C SER A 148 -13.17 4.12 1.59
N PHE A 149 -14.22 3.84 2.34
CA PHE A 149 -15.24 2.88 1.97
C PHE A 149 -16.62 3.38 2.38
N PRO A 150 -17.58 3.47 1.44
CA PRO A 150 -18.98 3.69 1.78
C PRO A 150 -19.45 2.54 2.67
N SER A 151 -20.01 2.85 3.81
CA SER A 151 -20.40 1.88 4.84
C SER A 151 -21.83 2.14 5.28
N LEU A 152 -22.48 1.09 5.78
CA LEU A 152 -23.84 1.16 6.31
C LEU A 152 -23.80 1.08 7.84
N TYR A 153 -24.74 1.80 8.47
CA TYR A 153 -24.92 1.81 9.92
C TYR A 153 -26.39 1.89 10.28
N TRP A 154 -26.82 1.11 11.25
CA TRP A 154 -28.23 1.04 11.70
C TRP A 154 -28.45 1.59 13.12
N GLY A 155 -27.43 2.18 13.74
CA GLY A 155 -27.47 2.58 15.14
C GLY A 155 -26.93 1.50 16.07
N THR A 156 -26.87 1.83 17.39
CA THR A 156 -26.32 0.93 18.40
C THR A 156 -27.41 0.09 19.03
N GLY A 157 -27.13 -1.19 19.23
CA GLY A 157 -28.01 -2.17 19.91
C GLY A 157 -28.88 -2.99 18.96
N TYR A 158 -29.50 -4.01 19.53
CA TYR A 158 -30.30 -4.98 18.78
C TYR A 158 -31.52 -4.34 18.12
N ASP A 159 -32.26 -3.51 18.85
CA ASP A 159 -33.51 -2.92 18.38
C ASP A 159 -33.28 -1.99 17.17
N ASN A 160 -32.22 -1.19 17.23
CA ASN A 160 -31.85 -0.34 16.10
C ASN A 160 -31.36 -1.17 14.89
N GLY A 161 -30.52 -2.18 15.14
CA GLY A 161 -30.00 -3.03 14.10
C GLY A 161 -31.02 -3.96 13.44
N ALA A 162 -32.13 -4.25 14.14
CA ALA A 162 -33.24 -5.06 13.60
C ALA A 162 -34.24 -4.24 12.78
N ASN A 163 -34.18 -2.92 12.86
CA ASN A 163 -35.06 -2.00 12.12
C ASN A 163 -34.41 -1.56 10.82
N SER A 164 -34.93 -2.04 9.67
CA SER A 164 -34.43 -1.68 8.34
C SER A 164 -34.58 -0.17 8.02
N ASP A 165 -35.50 0.52 8.68
CA ASP A 165 -35.67 1.96 8.48
C ASP A 165 -34.51 2.78 9.06
N ASN A 166 -33.69 2.17 9.90
CA ASN A 166 -32.48 2.79 10.46
C ASN A 166 -31.25 2.65 9.55
N GLU A 167 -31.36 1.99 8.41
CA GLU A 167 -30.25 1.95 7.46
C GLU A 167 -29.81 3.36 7.06
N SER A 168 -28.53 3.65 7.25
CA SER A 168 -27.92 4.96 7.02
C SER A 168 -26.55 4.79 6.36
N ASP A 169 -26.36 5.47 5.24
CA ASP A 169 -25.08 5.55 4.56
C ASP A 169 -24.12 6.51 5.29
N TYR A 170 -22.87 6.17 5.32
CA TYR A 170 -21.78 7.07 5.73
C TYR A 170 -20.46 6.67 5.05
N ASP A 171 -19.56 7.63 4.90
CA ASP A 171 -18.22 7.37 4.41
C ASP A 171 -17.25 7.10 5.56
N ARG A 172 -16.53 5.99 5.48
CA ARG A 172 -15.54 5.57 6.46
C ARG A 172 -14.13 5.68 5.88
N CYS A 173 -13.33 6.57 6.44
CA CYS A 173 -11.89 6.63 6.19
C CYS A 173 -11.13 5.89 7.29
N GLN A 174 -10.19 5.04 6.91
CA GLN A 174 -9.34 4.34 7.88
C GLN A 174 -7.88 4.36 7.42
N ALA A 175 -7.01 4.66 8.37
CA ALA A 175 -5.57 4.47 8.24
C ALA A 175 -5.11 3.44 9.26
N GLN A 176 -4.42 2.39 8.83
CA GLN A 176 -3.86 1.37 9.71
C GLN A 176 -2.36 1.23 9.47
N MET A 177 -1.62 1.13 10.54
CA MET A 177 -0.23 0.73 10.55
C MET A 177 -0.06 -0.48 11.46
N LYS A 178 0.44 -1.58 10.91
CA LYS A 178 0.81 -2.79 11.63
C LYS A 178 2.28 -3.08 11.39
N ALA A 179 3.04 -3.27 12.45
CA ALA A 179 4.44 -3.66 12.38
C ALA A 179 4.77 -4.67 13.46
N ASP A 180 5.58 -5.67 13.12
CA ASP A 180 6.19 -6.58 14.07
C ASP A 180 7.69 -6.72 13.78
N PHE A 181 8.47 -6.55 14.83
CA PHE A 181 9.91 -6.67 14.78
C PHE A 181 10.33 -7.96 15.51
N MET A 182 10.82 -8.94 14.76
CA MET A 182 11.02 -10.29 15.23
C MET A 182 12.51 -10.61 15.38
N PHE A 183 12.86 -11.25 16.48
CA PHE A 183 14.19 -11.73 16.83
C PHE A 183 14.25 -13.24 16.64
N ARG A 184 15.29 -13.75 16.01
CA ARG A 184 15.51 -15.19 15.87
C ARG A 184 16.00 -15.79 17.19
N LEU A 185 15.21 -16.67 17.81
CA LEU A 185 15.57 -17.40 19.03
C LEU A 185 16.25 -18.75 18.73
N ALA A 186 15.76 -19.45 17.71
CA ALA A 186 16.26 -20.76 17.27
C ALA A 186 16.14 -20.87 15.75
N PRO A 187 16.71 -21.89 15.11
CA PRO A 187 16.48 -22.14 13.70
C PRO A 187 14.97 -22.13 13.38
N ASN A 188 14.58 -21.28 12.41
CA ASN A 188 13.19 -21.13 11.94
C ASN A 188 12.19 -20.57 12.98
N PHE A 189 12.61 -20.24 14.19
CA PHE A 189 11.74 -19.75 15.26
C PHE A 189 12.08 -18.31 15.65
N TYR A 190 11.06 -17.45 15.63
CA TYR A 190 11.19 -16.02 15.86
C TYR A 190 10.14 -15.55 16.88
N ILE A 191 10.51 -14.56 17.68
CA ILE A 191 9.62 -13.87 18.62
C ILE A 191 9.88 -12.38 18.57
N GLY A 192 8.87 -11.57 18.80
CA GLY A 192 9.07 -10.13 18.89
C GLY A 192 7.81 -9.33 19.16
N PRO A 193 7.97 -8.05 19.52
CA PRO A 193 6.86 -7.15 19.73
C PRO A 193 6.10 -6.88 18.41
N MET A 194 4.80 -6.69 18.56
CA MET A 194 3.89 -6.26 17.53
C MET A 194 3.16 -5.00 17.99
N ALA A 195 3.01 -4.04 17.11
CA ALA A 195 2.19 -2.85 17.30
C ALA A 195 1.20 -2.70 16.14
N VAL A 196 -0.02 -2.33 16.47
CA VAL A 196 -1.07 -1.96 15.49
C VAL A 196 -1.64 -0.62 15.92
N PHE A 197 -1.62 0.31 15.00
CA PHE A 197 -2.25 1.61 15.13
C PHE A 197 -3.36 1.73 14.11
N ASP A 198 -4.58 2.05 14.57
CA ASP A 198 -5.74 2.30 13.72
C ASP A 198 -6.29 3.69 14.00
N TYR A 199 -6.51 4.43 12.93
CA TYR A 199 -7.26 5.68 12.93
C TYR A 199 -8.46 5.54 12.01
N ILE A 200 -9.66 5.72 12.55
CA ILE A 200 -10.93 5.59 11.83
C ILE A 200 -11.66 6.93 11.95
N TYR A 201 -12.20 7.41 10.84
CA TYR A 201 -13.00 8.61 10.76
C TYR A 201 -14.22 8.38 9.88
N GLY A 202 -15.40 8.50 10.48
CA GLY A 202 -16.68 8.53 9.78
C GLY A 202 -17.08 9.95 9.40
N HIS A 203 -17.64 10.13 8.23
CA HIS A 203 -18.17 11.43 7.76
C HIS A 203 -19.32 11.21 6.77
N ASP A 204 -19.98 12.32 6.40
CA ASP A 204 -21.09 12.36 5.44
C ASP A 204 -22.23 11.38 5.82
N PHE A 205 -22.63 11.43 7.09
CA PHE A 205 -23.72 10.59 7.63
C PHE A 205 -25.06 11.02 7.03
N GLU A 206 -25.81 10.06 6.47
CA GLU A 206 -27.17 10.31 5.97
C GLU A 206 -28.15 10.59 7.13
N LYS A 207 -28.06 9.79 8.22
CA LYS A 207 -28.88 9.91 9.43
C LYS A 207 -28.00 10.21 10.65
N PRO A 208 -27.59 11.47 10.87
CA PRO A 208 -26.66 11.81 11.95
C PRO A 208 -27.27 11.57 13.35
N GLU A 209 -28.61 11.52 13.48
CA GLU A 209 -29.30 11.21 14.73
C GLU A 209 -28.98 9.83 15.27
N LEU A 210 -28.67 8.84 14.41
CA LEU A 210 -28.27 7.48 14.84
C LEU A 210 -26.88 7.47 15.51
N TRP A 211 -26.12 8.53 15.35
CA TRP A 211 -24.77 8.71 15.90
C TRP A 211 -24.74 9.57 17.16
N GLU A 212 -25.91 9.91 17.71
CA GLU A 212 -26.01 10.79 18.87
C GLU A 212 -25.20 10.27 20.05
N GLY A 213 -24.30 11.09 20.59
CA GLY A 213 -23.40 10.73 21.68
C GLY A 213 -22.17 9.90 21.31
N MET A 214 -21.99 9.54 20.03
CA MET A 214 -20.82 8.82 19.57
C MET A 214 -19.79 9.71 18.88
N SER A 215 -18.51 9.36 19.02
CA SER A 215 -17.44 10.05 18.30
C SER A 215 -17.34 9.53 16.87
N ALA A 216 -17.35 10.45 15.90
CA ALA A 216 -17.05 10.13 14.50
C ALA A 216 -15.59 9.71 14.28
N ARG A 217 -14.74 9.82 15.29
CA ARG A 217 -13.31 9.48 15.24
C ARG A 217 -12.97 8.46 16.30
N THR A 218 -12.21 7.43 15.88
CA THR A 218 -11.68 6.42 16.79
C THR A 218 -10.20 6.23 16.51
N THR A 219 -9.42 6.20 17.59
CA THR A 219 -7.98 5.91 17.51
C THR A 219 -7.69 4.75 18.44
N ASN A 220 -7.09 3.68 17.90
CA ASN A 220 -6.72 2.51 18.65
C ASN A 220 -5.22 2.27 18.52
N LEU A 221 -4.59 1.93 19.65
CA LEU A 221 -3.22 1.44 19.70
C LEU A 221 -3.23 0.08 20.41
N SER A 222 -2.82 -0.96 19.68
CA SER A 222 -2.70 -2.32 20.23
C SER A 222 -1.24 -2.73 20.24
N LEU A 223 -0.81 -3.28 21.37
CA LEU A 223 0.52 -3.85 21.53
C LEU A 223 0.39 -5.35 21.81
N GLY A 224 1.27 -6.13 21.24
CA GLY A 224 1.23 -7.58 21.36
C GLY A 224 2.59 -8.23 21.20
N LEU A 225 2.59 -9.55 21.25
CA LEU A 225 3.73 -10.40 21.00
C LEU A 225 3.44 -11.31 19.82
N SER A 226 4.35 -11.36 18.86
CA SER A 226 4.29 -12.27 17.73
C SER A 226 5.25 -13.43 17.91
N LEU A 227 4.76 -14.65 17.68
CA LEU A 227 5.56 -15.88 17.56
C LEU A 227 5.48 -16.35 16.12
N LEU A 228 6.60 -16.75 15.54
CA LEU A 228 6.67 -17.23 14.17
C LEU A 228 7.58 -18.45 14.09
N TYR A 229 7.05 -19.54 13.53
CA TYR A 229 7.85 -20.65 13.03
C TYR A 229 7.76 -20.67 11.49
N ASP A 230 8.89 -20.54 10.82
CA ASP A 230 8.95 -20.46 9.37
C ASP A 230 10.11 -21.29 8.82
N SER A 231 9.79 -22.51 8.40
CA SER A 231 10.75 -23.46 7.80
C SER A 231 10.60 -23.59 6.29
N ARG A 232 9.91 -22.65 5.65
CA ARG A 232 9.72 -22.65 4.20
C ARG A 232 11.03 -22.46 3.47
N ASP A 233 11.19 -23.18 2.35
CA ASP A 233 12.30 -23.02 1.41
C ASP A 233 12.31 -21.63 0.75
N PHE A 234 11.13 -21.13 0.33
CA PHE A 234 10.93 -19.78 -0.22
C PHE A 234 9.80 -19.04 0.51
N LEU A 235 10.05 -17.77 0.85
CA LEU A 235 9.07 -16.95 1.60
C LEU A 235 7.82 -16.61 0.78
N THR A 236 7.96 -16.43 -0.53
CA THR A 236 6.89 -15.95 -1.41
C THR A 236 6.20 -17.07 -2.19
N ASN A 237 6.88 -18.16 -2.48
CA ASN A 237 6.34 -19.30 -3.22
C ASN A 237 6.99 -20.58 -2.69
N ALA A 238 6.50 -21.06 -1.53
CA ALA A 238 7.04 -22.24 -0.87
C ALA A 238 6.62 -23.53 -1.56
N TYR A 239 7.56 -24.43 -1.77
CA TYR A 239 7.31 -25.80 -2.21
C TYR A 239 7.32 -26.75 -1.02
N GLU A 240 8.12 -26.47 0.01
CA GLU A 240 8.27 -27.28 1.20
C GLU A 240 8.36 -26.43 2.45
N GLY A 241 8.02 -27.03 3.61
CA GLY A 241 8.11 -26.39 4.92
C GLY A 241 6.78 -25.97 5.52
N TYR A 242 6.87 -25.42 6.73
CA TYR A 242 5.71 -24.99 7.53
C TYR A 242 5.82 -23.51 7.86
N TYR A 243 4.69 -22.85 7.88
CA TYR A 243 4.55 -21.48 8.34
C TYR A 243 3.42 -21.41 9.40
N LEU A 244 3.79 -21.06 10.63
CA LEU A 244 2.88 -20.90 11.77
C LEU A 244 3.16 -19.55 12.43
N ARG A 245 2.11 -18.77 12.64
CA ARG A 245 2.19 -17.46 13.29
C ARG A 245 1.04 -17.23 14.23
#